data_ae27eaf3cc66201b3f45b1f63f0bb847
#
_entry.id   ae27eaf3cc66201b3f45b1f63f0bb847
#
_cell.length_a   1.000
_cell.length_b   1.000
_cell.length_c   1.000
_cell.angle_alpha   90.00
_cell.angle_beta   90.00
_cell.angle_gamma   90.00
#
_symmetry.space_group_name_H-M   'P 1'
#
loop_
_entity.id
_entity.type
_entity.pdbx_description
1 polymer ?
#
loop_
_entity_poly.entity_id
_entity_poly.type
_entity_poly.pdbx_seq_one_letter_code
_entity_poly.pdbx_strand_id
1 'polypeptide(L)'
;EAVSALIAQGVLVVKRGSGTFIANELPSIGDVSISSIDFMRVRLSDLYEIRLMFEPQSVKLACERAEDSELAAIEEQSKKVNRLLRSDGNWPDADQEFHEMIGAASHNEFISRLFPIINSAVHEVMLVSTNQKLLKDIVRRDNALIVEFIMKRDGDGASHAMSIHIRHMINALKLNS
;
A
#
# COMPACT_ATOMS: atom_id res chain seq x y z
N GLU A 1 -24.86 -18.92 6.01
CA GLU A 1 -23.94 -17.97 6.69
C GLU A 1 -23.28 -16.99 5.71
N ALA A 2 -22.64 -17.44 4.61
CA ALA A 2 -21.95 -16.54 3.65
C ALA A 2 -22.91 -15.53 2.98
N VAL A 3 -24.10 -15.96 2.56
CA VAL A 3 -25.10 -15.08 1.93
C VAL A 3 -25.60 -14.02 2.91
N SER A 4 -25.81 -14.40 4.18
CA SER A 4 -26.26 -13.46 5.22
C SER A 4 -25.18 -12.41 5.53
N ALA A 5 -23.90 -12.79 5.49
CA ALA A 5 -22.80 -11.86 5.64
C ALA A 5 -22.73 -10.84 4.48
N LEU A 6 -22.90 -11.29 3.23
CA LEU A 6 -22.92 -10.43 2.06
C LEU A 6 -24.13 -9.48 2.04
N ILE A 7 -25.28 -9.89 2.58
CA ILE A 7 -26.43 -9.02 2.77
C ILE A 7 -26.15 -7.96 3.83
N ALA A 8 -25.54 -8.35 4.95
CA ALA A 8 -25.17 -7.43 6.03
C ALA A 8 -24.14 -6.38 5.56
N GLN A 9 -23.28 -6.76 4.63
CA GLN A 9 -22.27 -5.88 4.01
C GLN A 9 -22.83 -5.03 2.87
N GLY A 10 -24.11 -5.11 2.55
CA GLY A 10 -24.72 -4.34 1.46
C GLY A 10 -24.33 -4.77 0.04
N VAL A 11 -23.63 -5.90 -0.09
CA VAL A 11 -23.24 -6.46 -1.41
C VAL A 11 -24.41 -7.14 -2.09
N LEU A 12 -25.29 -7.76 -1.28
CA LEU A 12 -26.51 -8.40 -1.75
C LEU A 12 -27.75 -7.74 -1.17
N VAL A 13 -28.81 -7.67 -1.96
CA VAL A 13 -30.12 -7.14 -1.57
C VAL A 13 -31.17 -8.23 -1.78
N VAL A 14 -31.97 -8.51 -0.74
CA VAL A 14 -33.10 -9.42 -0.84
C VAL A 14 -34.35 -8.65 -1.26
N LYS A 15 -34.92 -9.00 -2.40
CA LYS A 15 -36.24 -8.51 -2.84
C LYS A 15 -37.28 -9.58 -2.54
N ARG A 16 -38.15 -9.31 -1.56
CA ARG A 16 -39.19 -10.25 -1.12
C ARG A 16 -40.01 -10.73 -2.33
N GLY A 17 -40.09 -12.04 -2.50
CA GLY A 17 -40.82 -12.68 -3.60
C GLY A 17 -40.06 -12.71 -4.96
N SER A 18 -38.87 -12.08 -5.06
CA SER A 18 -38.13 -12.00 -6.32
C SER A 18 -36.72 -12.63 -6.23
N GLY A 19 -36.19 -12.83 -5.03
CA GLY A 19 -34.88 -13.45 -4.82
C GLY A 19 -33.82 -12.53 -4.25
N THR A 20 -32.57 -12.97 -4.31
CA THR A 20 -31.39 -12.24 -3.85
C THR A 20 -30.61 -11.73 -5.07
N PHE A 21 -30.27 -10.45 -5.07
CA PHE A 21 -29.64 -9.76 -6.20
C PHE A 21 -28.37 -9.06 -5.69
N ILE A 22 -27.42 -8.79 -6.61
CA ILE A 22 -26.31 -7.89 -6.34
C ILE A 22 -26.87 -6.47 -6.19
N ALA A 23 -26.41 -5.73 -5.21
CA ALA A 23 -26.79 -4.33 -5.03
C ALA A 23 -26.42 -3.50 -6.28
N ASN A 24 -27.30 -2.57 -6.68
CA ASN A 24 -27.04 -1.72 -7.85
C ASN A 24 -25.84 -0.78 -7.62
N GLU A 25 -25.63 -0.36 -6.37
CA GLU A 25 -24.44 0.34 -5.91
C GLU A 25 -23.75 -0.56 -4.92
N LEU A 26 -22.60 -1.09 -5.30
CA LEU A 26 -21.78 -1.80 -4.35
C LEU A 26 -21.26 -0.79 -3.32
N PRO A 27 -21.24 -1.16 -2.01
CA PRO A 27 -20.63 -0.31 -1.02
C PRO A 27 -19.21 0.02 -1.48
N SER A 28 -18.81 1.29 -1.35
CA SER A 28 -17.44 1.66 -1.62
C SER A 28 -16.53 0.84 -0.72
N ILE A 29 -15.31 0.52 -1.20
CA ILE A 29 -14.36 -0.27 -0.38
C ILE A 29 -14.11 0.42 0.98
N GLY A 30 -14.35 1.74 1.06
CA GLY A 30 -14.33 2.51 2.31
C GLY A 30 -15.56 2.31 3.23
N ASP A 31 -16.71 1.84 2.69
CA ASP A 31 -17.91 1.54 3.47
C ASP A 31 -17.97 0.06 3.93
N VAL A 32 -17.19 -0.81 3.29
CA VAL A 32 -16.87 -2.10 3.91
C VAL A 32 -16.00 -1.74 5.10
N SER A 33 -16.62 -1.64 6.26
CA SER A 33 -15.92 -1.36 7.51
C SER A 33 -14.82 -2.41 7.67
N ILE A 34 -13.59 -2.00 7.39
CA ILE A 34 -12.39 -2.80 7.53
C ILE A 34 -12.19 -3.21 9.00
N SER A 35 -12.93 -2.58 9.92
CA SER A 35 -13.12 -3.04 11.29
C SER A 35 -13.70 -4.46 11.41
N SER A 36 -14.28 -5.02 10.34
CA SER A 36 -14.73 -6.43 10.30
C SER A 36 -13.65 -7.39 9.77
N ILE A 37 -12.61 -6.90 9.10
CA ILE A 37 -11.39 -7.69 8.92
C ILE A 37 -10.65 -7.56 10.24
N ASP A 38 -10.67 -8.63 11.03
CA ASP A 38 -9.91 -8.72 12.27
C ASP A 38 -8.41 -8.70 11.93
N PHE A 39 -7.88 -7.47 11.64
CA PHE A 39 -6.48 -7.24 11.28
C PHE A 39 -5.53 -7.79 12.34
N MET A 40 -6.00 -7.97 13.58
CA MET A 40 -5.26 -8.64 14.64
C MET A 40 -4.95 -10.11 14.33
N ARG A 41 -5.62 -10.71 13.31
CA ARG A 41 -5.39 -12.09 12.86
C ARG A 41 -4.67 -12.21 11.54
N VAL A 42 -4.52 -11.13 10.77
CA VAL A 42 -3.73 -11.15 9.53
C VAL A 42 -2.25 -11.17 9.89
N ARG A 43 -1.52 -12.16 9.40
CA ARG A 43 -0.08 -12.19 9.63
C ARG A 43 0.59 -11.06 8.86
N LEU A 44 1.54 -10.41 9.47
CA LEU A 44 2.34 -9.39 8.81
C LEU A 44 3.03 -9.94 7.53
N SER A 45 3.46 -11.20 7.55
CA SER A 45 3.97 -11.90 6.36
C SER A 45 3.00 -11.86 5.19
N ASP A 46 1.70 -12.13 5.45
CA ASP A 46 0.67 -12.17 4.41
C ASP A 46 0.43 -10.79 3.80
N LEU A 47 0.50 -9.72 4.62
CA LEU A 47 0.45 -8.34 4.14
C LEU A 47 1.64 -7.99 3.23
N TYR A 48 2.84 -8.42 3.59
CA TYR A 48 4.03 -8.21 2.76
C TYR A 48 4.02 -9.06 1.49
N GLU A 49 3.41 -10.25 1.49
CA GLU A 49 3.15 -11.00 0.26
C GLU A 49 2.25 -10.21 -0.70
N ILE A 50 1.15 -9.65 -0.21
CA ILE A 50 0.26 -8.81 -1.01
C ILE A 50 1.00 -7.57 -1.54
N ARG A 51 1.77 -6.89 -0.71
CA ARG A 51 2.61 -5.76 -1.15
C ARG A 51 3.54 -6.17 -2.28
N LEU A 52 4.22 -7.30 -2.15
CA LEU A 52 5.15 -7.81 -3.18
C LEU A 52 4.45 -8.15 -4.50
N MET A 53 3.18 -8.53 -4.47
CA MET A 53 2.39 -8.81 -5.67
C MET A 53 1.91 -7.53 -6.37
N PHE A 54 1.50 -6.49 -5.63
CA PHE A 54 0.82 -5.33 -6.18
C PHE A 54 1.71 -4.10 -6.35
N GLU A 55 2.59 -3.77 -5.39
CA GLU A 55 3.34 -2.51 -5.43
C GLU A 55 4.35 -2.44 -6.59
N PRO A 56 5.07 -3.51 -6.97
CA PRO A 56 5.94 -3.47 -8.14
C PRO A 56 5.19 -3.20 -9.45
N GLN A 57 3.97 -3.72 -9.57
CA GLN A 57 3.14 -3.43 -10.75
C GLN A 57 2.55 -2.04 -10.70
N SER A 58 2.21 -1.56 -9.51
CA SER A 58 1.66 -0.21 -9.31
C SER A 58 2.66 0.87 -9.68
N VAL A 59 3.92 0.74 -9.26
CA VAL A 59 4.97 1.70 -9.61
C VAL A 59 5.29 1.69 -11.10
N LYS A 60 5.24 0.51 -11.75
CA LYS A 60 5.38 0.41 -13.20
C LYS A 60 4.27 1.18 -13.93
N LEU A 61 3.01 0.97 -13.51
CA LEU A 61 1.87 1.71 -14.06
C LEU A 61 1.97 3.21 -13.79
N ALA A 62 2.47 3.62 -12.62
CA ALA A 62 2.71 5.04 -12.31
C ALA A 62 3.74 5.67 -13.27
N CYS A 63 4.83 4.96 -13.60
CA CYS A 63 5.79 5.44 -14.60
C CYS A 63 5.16 5.66 -15.98
N GLU A 64 4.16 4.85 -16.34
CA GLU A 64 3.48 4.92 -17.64
C GLU A 64 2.40 6.00 -17.69
N ARG A 65 1.67 6.22 -16.58
CA ARG A 65 0.39 6.94 -16.58
C ARG A 65 0.40 8.26 -15.83
N ALA A 66 1.31 8.41 -14.86
CA ALA A 66 1.35 9.60 -14.01
C ALA A 66 1.65 10.86 -14.82
N GLU A 67 1.03 11.96 -14.42
CA GLU A 67 1.39 13.30 -14.88
C GLU A 67 2.73 13.73 -14.26
N ASP A 68 3.43 14.67 -14.90
CA ASP A 68 4.72 15.17 -14.40
C ASP A 68 4.58 15.83 -13.02
N SER A 69 3.45 16.44 -12.74
CA SER A 69 3.11 17.01 -11.43
C SER A 69 3.02 15.96 -10.32
N GLU A 70 2.47 14.78 -10.64
CA GLU A 70 2.35 13.66 -9.70
C GLU A 70 3.73 13.04 -9.42
N LEU A 71 4.56 12.88 -10.46
CA LEU A 71 5.93 12.41 -10.29
C LEU A 71 6.76 13.36 -9.43
N ALA A 72 6.64 14.66 -9.66
CA ALA A 72 7.32 15.69 -8.85
C ALA A 72 6.84 15.65 -7.38
N ALA A 73 5.55 15.41 -7.14
CA ALA A 73 5.00 15.28 -5.80
C ALA A 73 5.53 14.01 -5.09
N ILE A 74 5.64 12.88 -5.79
CA ILE A 74 6.24 11.65 -5.26
C ILE A 74 7.71 11.87 -4.88
N GLU A 75 8.48 12.56 -5.74
CA GLU A 75 9.87 12.91 -5.43
C GLU A 75 9.98 13.77 -4.18
N GLU A 76 9.13 14.79 -4.04
CA GLU A 76 9.13 15.67 -2.88
C GLU A 76 8.70 14.95 -1.60
N GLN A 77 7.75 14.01 -1.70
CA GLN A 77 7.38 13.15 -0.58
C GLN A 77 8.55 12.27 -0.12
N SER A 78 9.30 11.68 -1.05
CA SER A 78 10.52 10.93 -0.70
C SER A 78 11.57 11.80 0.01
N LYS A 79 11.74 13.06 -0.43
CA LYS A 79 12.60 14.03 0.27
C LYS A 79 12.08 14.34 1.68
N LYS A 80 10.76 14.43 1.87
CA LYS A 80 10.12 14.59 3.20
C LYS A 80 10.42 13.39 4.10
N VAL A 81 10.26 12.16 3.60
CA VAL A 81 10.65 10.93 4.32
C VAL A 81 12.10 11.02 4.77
N ASN A 82 13.01 11.36 3.86
CA ASN A 82 14.45 11.49 4.16
C ASN A 82 14.75 12.54 5.23
N ARG A 83 14.03 13.67 5.25
CA ARG A 83 14.17 14.69 6.33
C ARG A 83 13.75 14.13 7.69
N LEU A 84 12.62 13.42 7.72
CA LEU A 84 12.10 12.81 8.96
C LEU A 84 12.98 11.68 9.50
N LEU A 85 13.56 10.86 8.61
CA LEU A 85 14.52 9.82 8.98
C LEU A 85 15.76 10.39 9.70
N ARG A 86 16.18 11.62 9.34
CA ARG A 86 17.34 12.29 9.95
C ARG A 86 17.02 13.01 11.26
N SER A 87 15.79 13.48 11.43
CA SER A 87 15.34 14.25 12.60
C SER A 87 14.65 13.39 13.66
N ASP A 88 14.66 12.07 13.51
CA ASP A 88 13.87 11.13 14.34
C ASP A 88 12.37 11.49 14.40
N GLY A 89 11.86 12.12 13.34
CA GLY A 89 10.46 12.46 13.19
C GLY A 89 9.59 11.25 12.84
N ASN A 90 8.29 11.47 12.68
CA ASN A 90 7.33 10.44 12.29
C ASN A 90 7.50 10.07 10.81
N TRP A 91 8.57 9.34 10.49
CA TRP A 91 8.88 8.86 9.15
C TRP A 91 7.95 7.74 8.67
N PRO A 92 7.37 6.86 9.53
CA PRO A 92 6.49 5.80 9.04
C PRO A 92 5.23 6.33 8.35
N ASP A 93 4.60 7.38 8.88
CA ASP A 93 3.45 8.02 8.23
C ASP A 93 3.83 8.60 6.86
N ALA A 94 4.99 9.25 6.78
CA ALA A 94 5.46 9.86 5.54
C ALA A 94 5.83 8.79 4.49
N ASP A 95 6.35 7.66 4.92
CA ASP A 95 6.69 6.53 4.05
C ASP A 95 5.42 5.82 3.56
N GLN A 96 4.43 5.67 4.42
CA GLN A 96 3.10 5.20 4.03
C GLN A 96 2.50 6.09 2.94
N GLU A 97 2.49 7.41 3.15
CA GLU A 97 2.01 8.39 2.17
C GLU A 97 2.76 8.28 0.83
N PHE A 98 4.08 8.03 0.86
CA PHE A 98 4.88 7.81 -0.35
C PHE A 98 4.38 6.62 -1.17
N HIS A 99 4.12 5.48 -0.55
CA HIS A 99 3.57 4.30 -1.23
C HIS A 99 2.15 4.54 -1.75
N GLU A 100 1.31 5.24 -0.99
CA GLU A 100 -0.06 5.58 -1.40
C GLU A 100 -0.09 6.52 -2.61
N MET A 101 0.82 7.50 -2.67
CA MET A 101 0.96 8.39 -3.81
C MET A 101 1.37 7.62 -5.08
N ILE A 102 2.27 6.65 -4.98
CA ILE A 102 2.63 5.78 -6.10
C ILE A 102 1.40 4.96 -6.55
N GLY A 103 0.65 4.41 -5.61
CA GLY A 103 -0.58 3.69 -5.90
C GLY A 103 -1.60 4.55 -6.62
N ALA A 104 -1.81 5.79 -6.17
CA ALA A 104 -2.72 6.75 -6.80
C ALA A 104 -2.26 7.12 -8.22
N ALA A 105 -0.97 7.39 -8.40
CA ALA A 105 -0.36 7.75 -9.68
C ALA A 105 -0.38 6.61 -10.71
N SER A 106 -0.68 5.38 -10.29
CA SER A 106 -0.94 4.27 -11.22
C SER A 106 -2.22 4.47 -12.04
N HIS A 107 -3.09 5.41 -11.65
CA HIS A 107 -4.42 5.66 -12.21
C HIS A 107 -5.26 4.37 -12.32
N ASN A 108 -5.04 3.43 -11.39
CA ASN A 108 -5.86 2.26 -11.21
C ASN A 108 -6.71 2.43 -9.95
N GLU A 109 -8.01 2.65 -10.13
CA GLU A 109 -8.94 2.96 -9.04
C GLU A 109 -8.96 1.88 -7.95
N PHE A 110 -8.82 0.61 -8.33
CA PHE A 110 -8.77 -0.49 -7.35
C PHE A 110 -7.49 -0.42 -6.49
N ILE A 111 -6.35 -0.19 -7.13
CA ILE A 111 -5.05 -0.04 -6.43
C ILE A 111 -5.11 1.15 -5.48
N SER A 112 -5.61 2.30 -5.92
CA SER A 112 -5.71 3.52 -5.12
C SER A 112 -6.56 3.33 -3.85
N ARG A 113 -7.57 2.46 -3.90
CA ARG A 113 -8.42 2.13 -2.75
C ARG A 113 -7.83 1.04 -1.85
N LEU A 114 -7.05 0.13 -2.42
CA LEU A 114 -6.47 -1.00 -1.69
C LEU A 114 -5.25 -0.59 -0.84
N PHE A 115 -4.41 0.32 -1.36
CA PHE A 115 -3.15 0.70 -0.71
C PHE A 115 -3.31 1.28 0.69
N PRO A 116 -4.20 2.24 0.95
CA PRO A 116 -4.39 2.76 2.31
C PRO A 116 -4.72 1.67 3.33
N ILE A 117 -5.45 0.64 2.90
CA ILE A 117 -5.86 -0.48 3.74
C ILE A 117 -4.65 -1.33 4.15
N ILE A 118 -3.82 -1.71 3.17
CA ILE A 118 -2.64 -2.54 3.41
C ILE A 118 -1.61 -1.75 4.23
N ASN A 119 -1.37 -0.50 3.85
CA ASN A 119 -0.35 0.33 4.45
C ASN A 119 -0.65 0.70 5.90
N SER A 120 -1.93 0.93 6.27
CA SER A 120 -2.30 1.19 7.67
C SER A 120 -1.93 0.04 8.59
N ALA A 121 -2.13 -1.20 8.15
CA ALA A 121 -1.77 -2.39 8.93
C ALA A 121 -0.24 -2.57 9.05
N VAL A 122 0.51 -2.25 8.01
CA VAL A 122 1.98 -2.28 8.03
C VAL A 122 2.56 -1.21 8.93
N HIS A 123 1.99 -0.01 8.90
CA HIS A 123 2.41 1.14 9.70
C HIS A 123 2.43 0.84 11.21
N GLU A 124 1.36 0.23 11.75
CA GLU A 124 1.25 -0.14 13.16
C GLU A 124 2.44 -1.01 13.62
N VAL A 125 2.91 -1.92 12.76
CA VAL A 125 4.03 -2.80 13.07
C VAL A 125 5.36 -2.06 12.99
N MET A 126 5.50 -1.11 12.07
CA MET A 126 6.73 -0.33 11.94
C MET A 126 6.99 0.53 13.18
N LEU A 127 5.93 1.05 13.82
CA LEU A 127 6.05 1.84 15.04
C LEU A 127 6.61 1.05 16.23
N VAL A 128 6.30 -0.25 16.33
CA VAL A 128 6.72 -1.10 17.46
C VAL A 128 7.98 -1.91 17.18
N SER A 129 8.53 -1.83 15.98
CA SER A 129 9.74 -2.58 15.61
C SER A 129 10.96 -2.14 16.43
N THR A 130 11.72 -3.12 16.92
CA THR A 130 12.95 -2.87 17.69
C THR A 130 14.15 -2.55 16.81
N ASN A 131 14.08 -2.80 15.50
CA ASN A 131 15.21 -2.63 14.57
C ASN A 131 15.15 -1.33 13.77
N GLN A 132 14.80 -0.22 14.43
CA GLN A 132 14.56 1.08 13.80
C GLN A 132 15.72 1.57 12.92
N LYS A 133 16.97 1.36 13.34
CA LYS A 133 18.14 1.83 12.57
C LYS A 133 18.22 1.14 11.21
N LEU A 134 18.05 -0.18 11.17
CA LEU A 134 18.09 -0.94 9.91
C LEU A 134 16.92 -0.54 8.99
N LEU A 135 15.72 -0.40 9.55
CA LEU A 135 14.55 0.02 8.78
C LEU A 135 14.75 1.41 8.14
N LYS A 136 15.26 2.39 8.91
CA LYS A 136 15.59 3.73 8.40
C LYS A 136 16.62 3.70 7.27
N ASP A 137 17.65 2.87 7.37
CA ASP A 137 18.68 2.75 6.33
C ASP A 137 18.13 2.11 5.05
N ILE A 138 17.24 1.11 5.19
CA ILE A 138 16.54 0.48 4.06
C ILE A 138 15.65 1.51 3.36
N VAL A 139 14.73 2.13 4.09
CA VAL A 139 13.78 3.11 3.53
C VAL A 139 14.52 4.23 2.80
N ARG A 140 15.55 4.80 3.42
CA ARG A 140 16.33 5.90 2.81
C ARG A 140 16.96 5.51 1.48
N ARG A 141 17.60 4.34 1.42
CA ARG A 141 18.31 3.88 0.24
C ARG A 141 17.36 3.44 -0.86
N ASP A 142 16.37 2.65 -0.49
CA ASP A 142 15.51 1.98 -1.46
C ASP A 142 14.49 2.96 -2.05
N ASN A 143 13.90 3.87 -1.25
CA ASN A 143 13.02 4.92 -1.79
C ASN A 143 13.77 5.85 -2.75
N ALA A 144 15.03 6.17 -2.48
CA ALA A 144 15.84 6.97 -3.40
C ALA A 144 16.02 6.27 -4.76
N LEU A 145 16.25 4.96 -4.75
CA LEU A 145 16.37 4.15 -5.96
C LEU A 145 15.05 4.06 -6.73
N ILE A 146 13.93 3.84 -6.01
CA ILE A 146 12.60 3.81 -6.63
C ILE A 146 12.31 5.13 -7.33
N VAL A 147 12.54 6.27 -6.65
CA VAL A 147 12.32 7.61 -7.22
C VAL A 147 13.22 7.86 -8.43
N GLU A 148 14.49 7.43 -8.39
CA GLU A 148 15.40 7.56 -9.53
C GLU A 148 14.81 6.96 -10.81
N PHE A 149 14.25 5.75 -10.72
CA PHE A 149 13.60 5.08 -11.86
C PHE A 149 12.27 5.73 -12.23
N ILE A 150 11.46 6.14 -11.25
CA ILE A 150 10.20 6.86 -11.49
C ILE A 150 10.45 8.14 -12.31
N MET A 151 11.42 8.95 -11.90
CA MET A 151 11.74 10.23 -12.58
C MET A 151 12.28 10.02 -14.00
N LYS A 152 12.83 8.84 -14.30
CA LYS A 152 13.23 8.44 -15.66
C LYS A 152 12.09 7.79 -16.45
N ARG A 153 10.92 7.60 -15.83
CA ARG A 153 9.81 6.80 -16.37
C ARG A 153 10.21 5.37 -16.75
N ASP A 154 11.26 4.84 -16.08
CA ASP A 154 11.70 3.45 -16.25
C ASP A 154 10.85 2.54 -15.35
N GLY A 155 9.72 2.07 -15.89
CA GLY A 155 8.76 1.25 -15.18
C GLY A 155 9.33 -0.12 -14.75
N ASP A 156 10.20 -0.72 -15.54
CA ASP A 156 10.81 -2.01 -15.19
C ASP A 156 11.86 -1.82 -14.08
N GLY A 157 12.69 -0.80 -14.18
CA GLY A 157 13.64 -0.43 -13.12
C GLY A 157 12.93 -0.11 -11.81
N ALA A 158 11.88 0.71 -11.85
CA ALA A 158 11.08 1.06 -10.68
C ALA A 158 10.41 -0.17 -10.03
N SER A 159 9.85 -1.09 -10.85
CA SER A 159 9.25 -2.34 -10.40
C SER A 159 10.27 -3.24 -9.68
N HIS A 160 11.47 -3.39 -10.24
CA HIS A 160 12.53 -4.15 -9.61
C HIS A 160 13.01 -3.50 -8.30
N ALA A 161 13.18 -2.17 -8.29
CA ALA A 161 13.56 -1.44 -7.08
C ALA A 161 12.53 -1.59 -5.97
N MET A 162 11.23 -1.50 -6.28
CA MET A 162 10.13 -1.72 -5.34
C MET A 162 10.13 -3.17 -4.80
N SER A 163 10.34 -4.16 -5.67
CA SER A 163 10.44 -5.56 -5.26
C SER A 163 11.60 -5.79 -4.29
N ILE A 164 12.75 -5.16 -4.53
CA ILE A 164 13.93 -5.22 -3.67
C ILE A 164 13.62 -4.56 -2.32
N HIS A 165 13.01 -3.38 -2.33
CA HIS A 165 12.60 -2.67 -1.12
C HIS A 165 11.72 -3.54 -0.21
N ILE A 166 10.65 -4.11 -0.74
CA ILE A 166 9.73 -4.96 0.02
C ILE A 166 10.45 -6.19 0.59
N ARG A 167 11.34 -6.82 -0.20
CA ARG A 167 12.15 -7.97 0.27
C ARG A 167 13.13 -7.59 1.38
N HIS A 168 13.74 -6.41 1.30
CA HIS A 168 14.59 -5.90 2.37
C HIS A 168 13.79 -5.70 3.66
N MET A 169 12.56 -5.19 3.56
CA MET A 169 11.67 -5.02 4.71
C MET A 169 11.25 -6.38 5.30
N ILE A 170 10.88 -7.37 4.47
CA ILE A 170 10.59 -8.75 4.91
C ILE A 170 11.76 -9.33 5.71
N ASN A 171 12.98 -9.18 5.19
CA ASN A 171 14.19 -9.69 5.86
C ASN A 171 14.48 -8.95 7.18
N ALA A 172 14.36 -7.63 7.18
CA ALA A 172 14.62 -6.80 8.38
C ALA A 172 13.62 -7.08 9.51
N LEU A 173 12.37 -7.39 9.16
CA LEU A 173 11.28 -7.73 10.08
C LEU A 173 11.24 -9.23 10.40
N LYS A 174 12.13 -10.06 9.81
CA LYS A 174 12.22 -11.52 10.01
C LYS A 174 10.91 -12.25 9.71
N LEU A 175 10.26 -11.91 8.62
CA LEU A 175 8.98 -12.49 8.21
C LEU A 175 9.13 -13.78 7.39
N ASN A 176 10.36 -14.21 7.10
CA ASN A 176 10.68 -15.45 6.39
C ASN A 176 10.75 -16.63 7.40
N SER A 177 9.63 -17.05 7.93
CA SER A 177 9.60 -18.26 8.79
C SER A 177 8.52 -19.24 8.34
#